data_8903aa94686fb04490ce205a6c1d0186
#
_entry.id   8903aa94686fb04490ce205a6c1d0186
#
_cell.length_a   1.000
_cell.length_b   1.000
_cell.length_c   1.000
_cell.angle_alpha   90.00
_cell.angle_beta   90.00
_cell.angle_gamma   90.00
#
_symmetry.space_group_name_H-M   'P 1'
#
loop_
_entity.id
_entity.type
_entity.pdbx_description
1 polymer ?
#
loop_
_entity_poly.entity_id
_entity_poly.type
_entity_poly.pdbx_seq_one_letter_code
_entity_poly.pdbx_strand_id
1 'polypeptide(L)'
;MEIQRKPPRDRGSMKKGDCDTMKKFLALILTLAMALSVTACGGSDDTADDTADGEGSGTEETADYASMTDDELKAAITTVEGGKLIVATSPDFAPYEFYSIDESGNAQLAGFDIALSQYIADYLGLELVVNPMDFNGVLTELQTKHADLGMAGLSPDPEREGIMDFSDIYYFGGQSFVTVKDKADQFTDLASANKAEYSIGAQNGSIQYDLAVENTPDADIVSLTKVTDIIGDLLNDKLDGAFIETAVAENYAKNYPELVIVCDVPYDVAGS
;
A
#
# COMPACT_ATOMS: atom_id res chain seq x y z
N MET A 1 7.70 -41.00 -6.72
CA MET A 1 7.50 -39.99 -7.77
C MET A 1 8.35 -38.82 -7.38
N GLU A 2 9.52 -38.73 -7.99
CA GLU A 2 10.61 -37.83 -7.56
C GLU A 2 10.46 -36.49 -8.30
N ILE A 3 10.25 -35.42 -7.53
CA ILE A 3 10.09 -34.07 -8.09
C ILE A 3 11.49 -33.50 -8.35
N GLN A 4 11.90 -33.47 -9.61
CA GLN A 4 13.13 -32.79 -10.03
C GLN A 4 12.99 -31.28 -9.92
N ARG A 5 13.73 -30.66 -8.99
CA ARG A 5 13.85 -29.21 -8.86
C ARG A 5 14.71 -28.66 -10.00
N LYS A 6 14.16 -27.71 -10.75
CA LYS A 6 14.86 -26.94 -11.78
C LYS A 6 15.88 -26.01 -11.11
N PRO A 7 17.12 -25.86 -11.62
CA PRO A 7 18.09 -24.95 -11.05
C PRO A 7 17.71 -23.47 -11.31
N PRO A 8 18.15 -22.53 -10.45
CA PRO A 8 17.84 -21.10 -10.60
C PRO A 8 18.49 -20.52 -11.85
N ARG A 9 17.78 -19.62 -12.53
CA ARG A 9 18.28 -18.87 -13.70
C ARG A 9 19.39 -17.91 -13.24
N ASP A 10 20.49 -17.98 -13.94
CA ASP A 10 21.65 -17.09 -13.81
C ASP A 10 21.23 -15.64 -14.12
N ARG A 11 21.30 -14.75 -13.12
CA ARG A 11 21.12 -13.31 -13.30
C ARG A 11 22.37 -12.78 -14.00
N GLY A 12 22.21 -12.35 -15.22
CA GLY A 12 23.24 -11.74 -16.01
C GLY A 12 23.94 -10.59 -15.24
N SER A 13 25.20 -10.81 -14.92
CA SER A 13 26.10 -9.83 -14.32
C SER A 13 26.17 -8.57 -15.17
N MET A 14 25.69 -7.42 -14.66
CA MET A 14 25.96 -6.11 -15.26
C MET A 14 27.46 -5.89 -15.37
N LYS A 15 27.92 -5.55 -16.55
CA LYS A 15 29.34 -5.31 -16.80
C LYS A 15 29.77 -4.05 -16.04
N LYS A 16 30.89 -4.16 -15.31
CA LYS A 16 31.51 -3.12 -14.46
C LYS A 16 31.73 -1.76 -15.14
N GLY A 17 31.60 -1.68 -16.47
CA GLY A 17 31.77 -0.45 -17.28
C GLY A 17 30.57 0.51 -17.22
N ASP A 18 29.36 0.03 -17.02
CA ASP A 18 28.14 0.88 -17.07
C ASP A 18 27.96 1.71 -15.79
N CYS A 19 28.42 1.19 -14.65
CA CYS A 19 28.33 1.87 -13.35
C CYS A 19 29.31 3.07 -13.26
N ASP A 20 30.48 3.00 -13.92
CA ASP A 20 31.46 4.10 -13.91
C ASP A 20 31.07 5.27 -14.82
N THR A 21 30.31 4.99 -15.88
CA THR A 21 29.82 6.03 -16.81
C THR A 21 28.69 6.83 -16.14
N MET A 22 27.82 6.17 -15.42
CA MET A 22 26.70 6.83 -14.70
C MET A 22 27.21 7.71 -13.54
N LYS A 23 28.22 7.25 -12.80
CA LYS A 23 28.85 8.05 -11.72
C LYS A 23 29.57 9.31 -12.24
N LYS A 24 30.17 9.27 -13.43
CA LYS A 24 30.81 10.43 -14.07
C LYS A 24 29.80 11.46 -14.57
N PHE A 25 28.64 11.02 -15.05
CA PHE A 25 27.52 11.92 -15.43
C PHE A 25 26.90 12.62 -14.21
N LEU A 26 26.73 11.91 -13.10
CA LEU A 26 26.19 12.49 -11.86
C LEU A 26 27.17 13.53 -11.25
N ALA A 27 28.47 13.27 -11.31
CA ALA A 27 29.49 14.21 -10.82
C ALA A 27 29.57 15.50 -11.67
N LEU A 28 29.28 15.42 -12.97
CA LEU A 28 29.34 16.59 -13.87
C LEU A 28 28.12 17.52 -13.67
N ILE A 29 26.99 17.00 -13.29
CA ILE A 29 25.77 17.78 -13.02
C ILE A 29 25.88 18.51 -11.66
N LEU A 30 26.53 17.90 -10.66
CA LEU A 30 26.71 18.52 -9.34
C LEU A 30 27.72 19.69 -9.36
N THR A 31 28.73 19.66 -10.26
CA THR A 31 29.72 20.73 -10.37
C THR A 31 29.22 21.95 -11.12
N LEU A 32 28.20 21.85 -11.95
CA LEU A 32 27.59 22.98 -12.68
C LEU A 32 26.62 23.79 -11.84
N ALA A 33 26.05 23.22 -10.77
CA ALA A 33 25.11 23.90 -9.89
C ALA A 33 25.76 24.83 -8.84
N MET A 34 27.10 24.71 -8.60
CA MET A 34 27.83 25.52 -7.63
C MET A 34 28.52 26.79 -8.19
N ALA A 35 28.40 27.06 -9.50
CA ALA A 35 29.12 28.19 -10.15
C ALA A 35 28.26 29.44 -10.33
N LEU A 36 27.03 29.52 -9.83
CA LEU A 36 26.09 30.63 -10.08
C LEU A 36 25.66 31.45 -8.84
N SER A 37 26.39 31.36 -7.72
CA SER A 37 26.03 32.13 -6.52
C SER A 37 27.22 32.92 -5.93
N VAL A 38 27.89 33.76 -6.73
CA VAL A 38 28.76 34.85 -6.21
C VAL A 38 28.66 36.03 -7.15
N THR A 39 27.74 36.97 -6.90
CA THR A 39 27.91 38.41 -7.16
C THR A 39 26.70 39.19 -6.67
N ALA A 40 26.82 39.78 -5.50
CA ALA A 40 26.31 41.13 -5.21
C ALA A 40 26.92 41.60 -3.89
N CYS A 41 28.02 42.35 -4.01
CA CYS A 41 28.63 43.08 -2.93
C CYS A 41 28.10 44.51 -2.98
N GLY A 42 27.89 45.14 -1.80
CA GLY A 42 27.71 46.60 -1.73
C GLY A 42 27.11 47.06 -0.41
N GLY A 43 27.97 47.35 0.58
CA GLY A 43 28.07 48.68 1.23
C GLY A 43 27.41 48.86 2.62
N SER A 44 28.33 48.98 3.60
CA SER A 44 28.44 49.92 4.75
C SER A 44 27.59 49.74 6.04
N ASP A 45 28.39 49.44 7.04
CA ASP A 45 28.55 50.01 8.39
C ASP A 45 27.50 49.84 9.51
N ASP A 46 28.11 49.30 10.53
CA ASP A 46 28.04 49.59 11.98
C ASP A 46 27.19 48.76 12.92
N THR A 47 27.95 48.26 13.88
CA THR A 47 27.72 47.97 15.31
C THR A 47 27.21 46.58 15.71
N ALA A 48 28.09 46.00 16.53
CA ALA A 48 28.03 44.78 17.30
C ALA A 48 26.71 44.53 18.07
N ASP A 49 26.26 43.29 18.09
CA ASP A 49 26.01 42.57 19.33
C ASP A 49 26.09 41.05 19.13
N ASP A 50 26.70 40.41 20.12
CA ASP A 50 27.13 39.03 20.21
C ASP A 50 25.95 38.20 20.74
N THR A 51 25.40 37.28 19.91
CA THR A 51 24.67 36.13 20.43
C THR A 51 24.83 34.93 19.49
N ALA A 52 25.54 33.94 19.97
CA ALA A 52 25.75 32.67 19.40
C ALA A 52 24.43 31.91 19.27
N ASP A 53 23.91 31.73 18.06
CA ASP A 53 22.92 30.70 17.75
C ASP A 53 23.65 29.47 17.27
N GLY A 54 23.67 28.45 18.16
CA GLY A 54 24.09 27.13 17.85
C GLY A 54 23.12 26.47 16.87
N GLU A 55 23.60 26.16 15.67
CA GLU A 55 22.95 25.21 14.79
C GLU A 55 22.91 23.86 15.52
N GLY A 56 21.76 23.56 16.13
CA GLY A 56 21.43 22.25 16.62
C GLY A 56 21.21 21.31 15.44
N SER A 57 22.27 20.61 15.03
CA SER A 57 22.16 19.37 14.30
C SER A 57 21.44 18.39 15.24
N GLY A 58 20.10 18.32 15.13
CA GLY A 58 19.33 17.27 15.76
C GLY A 58 19.70 15.93 15.12
N THR A 59 20.66 15.25 15.73
CA THR A 59 20.71 13.78 15.60
C THR A 59 19.42 13.29 16.26
N GLU A 60 18.46 12.82 15.48
CA GLU A 60 17.39 11.98 15.98
C GLU A 60 18.09 10.77 16.64
N GLU A 61 18.14 10.80 17.97
CA GLU A 61 18.54 9.65 18.78
C GLU A 61 17.43 8.62 18.52
N THR A 62 17.70 7.63 17.66
CA THR A 62 16.80 6.49 17.49
C THR A 62 16.71 5.79 18.84
N ALA A 63 15.58 6.00 19.53
CA ALA A 63 15.33 5.36 20.82
C ALA A 63 15.40 3.83 20.61
N ASP A 64 16.11 3.13 21.51
CA ASP A 64 16.17 1.67 21.49
C ASP A 64 14.85 1.11 22.06
N TYR A 65 13.81 1.11 21.22
CA TYR A 65 12.49 0.59 21.56
C TYR A 65 12.51 -0.87 21.98
N ALA A 66 13.50 -1.66 21.51
CA ALA A 66 13.60 -3.08 21.84
C ALA A 66 13.97 -3.35 23.32
N SER A 67 14.54 -2.35 24.02
CA SER A 67 14.89 -2.44 25.43
C SER A 67 13.85 -1.87 26.38
N MET A 68 12.80 -1.20 25.85
CA MET A 68 11.76 -0.56 26.65
C MET A 68 10.75 -1.58 27.21
N THR A 69 10.23 -1.28 28.38
CA THR A 69 9.05 -1.96 28.93
C THR A 69 7.78 -1.51 28.23
N ASP A 70 6.72 -2.31 28.34
CA ASP A 70 5.40 -1.94 27.78
C ASP A 70 4.91 -0.56 28.22
N ASP A 71 5.11 -0.20 29.48
CA ASP A 71 4.69 1.10 30.02
C ASP A 71 5.55 2.24 29.46
N GLU A 72 6.84 2.03 29.26
CA GLU A 72 7.73 3.00 28.63
C GLU A 72 7.40 3.17 27.15
N LEU A 73 7.10 2.07 26.42
CA LEU A 73 6.66 2.12 25.03
C LEU A 73 5.36 2.90 24.89
N LYS A 74 4.35 2.60 25.72
CA LYS A 74 3.08 3.33 25.71
C LYS A 74 3.25 4.82 26.01
N ALA A 75 4.15 5.16 26.93
CA ALA A 75 4.43 6.57 27.26
C ALA A 75 5.21 7.31 26.16
N ALA A 76 5.95 6.58 25.31
CA ALA A 76 6.73 7.15 24.20
C ALA A 76 5.88 7.39 22.94
N ILE A 77 4.71 6.74 22.83
CA ILE A 77 3.85 6.88 21.65
C ILE A 77 3.32 8.32 21.57
N THR A 78 3.51 8.90 20.38
CA THR A 78 2.90 10.17 20.00
C THR A 78 1.92 9.93 18.86
N THR A 79 0.73 10.50 18.97
CA THR A 79 -0.31 10.39 17.94
C THR A 79 -0.58 11.75 17.31
N VAL A 80 -1.20 11.75 16.13
CA VAL A 80 -1.60 12.96 15.39
C VAL A 80 -2.45 13.87 16.26
N GLU A 81 -3.36 13.30 17.03
CA GLU A 81 -4.15 14.03 18.05
C GLU A 81 -3.99 13.35 19.41
N GLY A 82 -3.46 14.08 20.38
CA GLY A 82 -3.16 13.51 21.70
C GLY A 82 -4.37 12.82 22.35
N GLY A 83 -4.17 11.58 22.79
CA GLY A 83 -5.20 10.76 23.42
C GLY A 83 -6.09 9.99 22.44
N LYS A 84 -5.87 10.12 21.13
CA LYS A 84 -6.62 9.42 20.08
C LYS A 84 -5.70 8.59 19.21
N LEU A 85 -6.23 7.49 18.68
CA LEU A 85 -5.65 6.70 17.60
C LEU A 85 -6.48 6.96 16.35
N ILE A 86 -5.93 7.69 15.39
CA ILE A 86 -6.60 8.04 14.13
C ILE A 86 -6.25 6.98 13.10
N VAL A 87 -7.26 6.25 12.62
CA VAL A 87 -7.13 5.15 11.68
C VAL A 87 -7.82 5.50 10.37
N ALA A 88 -7.09 5.49 9.25
CA ALA A 88 -7.63 5.59 7.91
C ALA A 88 -7.97 4.17 7.39
N THR A 89 -9.14 4.00 6.77
CA THR A 89 -9.62 2.70 6.27
C THR A 89 -10.44 2.84 4.99
N SER A 90 -10.50 1.77 4.18
CA SER A 90 -11.28 1.73 2.92
C SER A 90 -12.36 0.64 2.99
N PRO A 91 -13.57 0.94 3.51
CA PRO A 91 -14.54 -0.07 3.94
C PRO A 91 -15.37 -0.70 2.80
N ASP A 92 -14.70 -1.20 1.79
CA ASP A 92 -15.22 -2.00 0.68
C ASP A 92 -14.46 -3.33 0.49
N PHE A 93 -13.66 -3.72 1.51
CA PHE A 93 -12.70 -4.81 1.46
C PHE A 93 -13.02 -5.90 2.49
N ALA A 94 -14.26 -6.42 2.48
CA ALA A 94 -14.66 -7.49 3.39
C ALA A 94 -13.88 -8.80 3.10
N PRO A 95 -13.35 -9.49 4.14
CA PRO A 95 -13.72 -9.41 5.55
C PRO A 95 -12.87 -8.49 6.43
N TYR A 96 -11.94 -7.73 5.86
CA TYR A 96 -11.01 -6.87 6.62
C TYR A 96 -11.69 -5.61 7.15
N GLU A 97 -12.30 -4.79 6.29
CA GLU A 97 -13.06 -3.60 6.63
C GLU A 97 -14.25 -3.43 5.69
N PHE A 98 -15.41 -3.24 6.27
CA PHE A 98 -16.66 -3.09 5.52
C PHE A 98 -17.75 -2.46 6.37
N TYR A 99 -18.85 -2.07 5.73
CA TYR A 99 -20.07 -1.69 6.45
C TYR A 99 -20.99 -2.90 6.64
N SER A 100 -21.24 -3.25 7.90
CA SER A 100 -22.35 -4.14 8.28
C SER A 100 -23.60 -3.33 8.58
N ILE A 101 -24.76 -3.94 8.43
CA ILE A 101 -26.05 -3.33 8.81
C ILE A 101 -26.48 -3.92 10.13
N ASP A 102 -26.70 -3.06 11.13
CA ASP A 102 -27.20 -3.48 12.44
C ASP A 102 -28.70 -3.83 12.41
N GLU A 103 -29.21 -4.36 13.53
CA GLU A 103 -30.62 -4.75 13.66
C GLU A 103 -31.61 -3.57 13.45
N SER A 104 -31.13 -2.34 13.57
CA SER A 104 -31.93 -1.11 13.38
C SER A 104 -31.82 -0.58 11.94
N GLY A 105 -31.02 -1.21 11.08
CA GLY A 105 -30.81 -0.82 9.70
C GLY A 105 -29.72 0.25 9.51
N ASN A 106 -28.92 0.54 10.54
CA ASN A 106 -27.83 1.50 10.44
C ASN A 106 -26.55 0.83 9.96
N ALA A 107 -25.79 1.54 9.11
CA ALA A 107 -24.46 1.10 8.70
C ALA A 107 -23.46 1.27 9.85
N GLN A 108 -22.70 0.21 10.14
CA GLN A 108 -21.65 0.17 11.15
C GLN A 108 -20.36 -0.32 10.50
N LEU A 109 -19.25 0.34 10.79
CA LEU A 109 -17.92 -0.17 10.41
C LEU A 109 -17.66 -1.49 11.15
N ALA A 110 -17.21 -2.50 10.43
CA ALA A 110 -16.95 -3.83 10.92
C ALA A 110 -15.82 -4.49 10.12
N GLY A 111 -15.30 -5.59 10.62
CA GLY A 111 -14.28 -6.38 9.96
C GLY A 111 -13.09 -6.63 10.87
N PHE A 112 -12.16 -7.42 10.34
CA PHE A 112 -10.97 -7.82 11.09
C PHE A 112 -10.10 -6.60 11.44
N ASP A 113 -9.83 -5.73 10.46
CA ASP A 113 -8.99 -4.53 10.63
C ASP A 113 -9.63 -3.52 11.60
N ILE A 114 -10.96 -3.38 11.57
CA ILE A 114 -11.68 -2.51 12.51
C ILE A 114 -11.59 -3.05 13.95
N ALA A 115 -11.73 -4.38 14.11
CA ALA A 115 -11.60 -5.02 15.41
C ALA A 115 -10.17 -4.94 15.95
N LEU A 116 -9.18 -5.11 15.09
CA LEU A 116 -7.76 -4.98 15.45
C LEU A 116 -7.42 -3.54 15.84
N SER A 117 -7.94 -2.55 15.11
CA SER A 117 -7.78 -1.11 15.45
C SER A 117 -8.33 -0.80 16.84
N GLN A 118 -9.51 -1.35 17.17
CA GLN A 118 -10.10 -1.16 18.51
C GLN A 118 -9.24 -1.82 19.58
N TYR A 119 -8.74 -3.04 19.33
CA TYR A 119 -7.85 -3.73 20.26
C TYR A 119 -6.56 -2.93 20.52
N ILE A 120 -5.96 -2.37 19.47
CA ILE A 120 -4.75 -1.54 19.58
C ILE A 120 -5.05 -0.28 20.41
N ALA A 121 -6.13 0.43 20.10
CA ALA A 121 -6.52 1.63 20.84
C ALA A 121 -6.76 1.35 22.34
N ASP A 122 -7.50 0.28 22.65
CA ASP A 122 -7.76 -0.16 24.03
C ASP A 122 -6.47 -0.52 24.77
N TYR A 123 -5.55 -1.25 24.09
CA TYR A 123 -4.25 -1.63 24.66
C TYR A 123 -3.38 -0.41 24.99
N LEU A 124 -3.41 0.60 24.13
CA LEU A 124 -2.67 1.85 24.30
C LEU A 124 -3.36 2.85 25.23
N GLY A 125 -4.63 2.62 25.59
CA GLY A 125 -5.44 3.56 26.37
C GLY A 125 -5.85 4.81 25.60
N LEU A 126 -6.01 4.69 24.27
CA LEU A 126 -6.39 5.77 23.36
C LEU A 126 -7.86 5.65 22.94
N GLU A 127 -8.49 6.77 22.58
CA GLU A 127 -9.78 6.78 21.91
C GLU A 127 -9.60 6.44 20.44
N LEU A 128 -10.29 5.41 19.93
CA LEU A 128 -10.28 5.07 18.51
C LEU A 128 -11.10 6.07 17.69
N VAL A 129 -10.51 6.64 16.65
CA VAL A 129 -11.19 7.43 15.62
C VAL A 129 -10.94 6.80 14.26
N VAL A 130 -11.98 6.26 13.63
CA VAL A 130 -11.86 5.64 12.29
C VAL A 130 -12.37 6.60 11.23
N ASN A 131 -11.53 6.91 10.24
CA ASN A 131 -11.82 7.76 9.10
C ASN A 131 -11.99 6.92 7.83
N PRO A 132 -13.23 6.65 7.38
CA PRO A 132 -13.47 5.89 6.16
C PRO A 132 -13.27 6.76 4.91
N MET A 133 -12.58 6.21 3.91
CA MET A 133 -12.31 6.87 2.62
C MET A 133 -12.10 5.82 1.52
N ASP A 134 -11.70 6.22 0.31
CA ASP A 134 -11.20 5.28 -0.69
C ASP A 134 -9.74 4.89 -0.41
N PHE A 135 -9.28 3.81 -1.05
CA PHE A 135 -7.96 3.24 -0.79
C PHE A 135 -6.81 4.23 -1.02
N ASN A 136 -6.85 5.04 -2.09
CA ASN A 136 -5.83 6.08 -2.32
C ASN A 136 -5.88 7.18 -1.27
N GLY A 137 -7.06 7.47 -0.75
CA GLY A 137 -7.23 8.37 0.39
C GLY A 137 -6.46 7.87 1.62
N VAL A 138 -6.54 6.56 1.93
CA VAL A 138 -5.78 5.95 3.04
C VAL A 138 -4.28 6.18 2.86
N LEU A 139 -3.73 5.90 1.67
CA LEU A 139 -2.31 6.11 1.39
C LEU A 139 -1.91 7.60 1.53
N THR A 140 -2.79 8.50 1.11
CA THR A 140 -2.58 9.95 1.21
C THR A 140 -2.58 10.43 2.66
N GLU A 141 -3.51 9.96 3.50
CA GLU A 141 -3.59 10.32 4.92
C GLU A 141 -2.33 9.88 5.68
N LEU A 142 -1.80 8.69 5.37
CA LEU A 142 -0.53 8.21 5.94
C LEU A 142 0.65 9.08 5.48
N GLN A 143 0.77 9.33 4.17
CA GLN A 143 1.85 10.13 3.60
C GLN A 143 1.87 11.55 4.15
N THR A 144 0.70 12.15 4.38
CA THR A 144 0.56 13.51 4.90
C THR A 144 0.51 13.57 6.42
N LYS A 145 0.64 12.42 7.11
CA LYS A 145 0.64 12.30 8.58
C LYS A 145 -0.64 12.84 9.23
N HIS A 146 -1.78 12.60 8.58
CA HIS A 146 -3.10 12.93 9.12
C HIS A 146 -3.77 11.71 9.80
N ALA A 147 -3.26 10.51 9.58
CA ALA A 147 -3.62 9.31 10.30
C ALA A 147 -2.40 8.70 10.99
N ASP A 148 -2.63 8.07 12.14
CA ASP A 148 -1.61 7.31 12.87
C ASP A 148 -1.39 5.95 12.24
N LEU A 149 -2.47 5.30 11.78
CA LEU A 149 -2.47 3.98 11.14
C LEU A 149 -3.34 3.96 9.88
N GLY A 150 -2.93 3.18 8.89
CA GLY A 150 -3.76 2.72 7.79
C GLY A 150 -4.14 1.26 8.03
N MET A 151 -5.42 0.97 8.11
CA MET A 151 -5.97 -0.37 8.30
C MET A 151 -6.93 -0.64 7.14
N ALA A 152 -6.40 -1.25 6.08
CA ALA A 152 -7.08 -1.45 4.80
C ALA A 152 -6.51 -2.66 4.03
N GLY A 153 -6.22 -3.77 4.73
CA GLY A 153 -5.60 -4.94 4.13
C GLY A 153 -4.29 -4.63 3.41
N LEU A 154 -3.52 -3.65 3.90
CA LEU A 154 -2.32 -3.15 3.25
C LEU A 154 -1.20 -4.20 3.28
N SER A 155 -0.70 -4.56 2.11
CA SER A 155 0.49 -5.40 1.99
C SER A 155 1.76 -4.55 1.99
N PRO A 156 2.85 -5.03 2.63
CA PRO A 156 4.16 -4.42 2.49
C PRO A 156 4.57 -4.35 1.01
N ASP A 157 5.06 -3.18 0.61
CA ASP A 157 5.49 -2.92 -0.76
C ASP A 157 6.74 -2.02 -0.72
N PRO A 158 7.86 -2.44 -1.33
CA PRO A 158 9.08 -1.64 -1.36
C PRO A 158 8.90 -0.23 -1.94
N GLU A 159 7.94 -0.04 -2.85
CA GLU A 159 7.63 1.29 -3.41
C GLU A 159 6.97 2.23 -2.39
N ARG A 160 6.34 1.66 -1.34
CA ARG A 160 5.69 2.40 -0.26
C ARG A 160 6.59 2.61 0.96
N GLU A 161 7.67 1.85 1.13
CA GLU A 161 8.60 1.98 2.28
C GLU A 161 9.24 3.37 2.42
N GLY A 162 9.26 4.16 1.33
CA GLY A 162 9.74 5.55 1.36
C GLY A 162 8.73 6.58 1.91
N ILE A 163 7.47 6.20 2.11
CA ILE A 163 6.37 7.09 2.50
C ILE A 163 5.62 6.65 3.74
N MET A 164 5.72 5.38 4.13
CA MET A 164 5.12 4.81 5.34
C MET A 164 5.94 3.62 5.85
N ASP A 165 5.83 3.35 7.14
CA ASP A 165 6.35 2.14 7.75
C ASP A 165 5.25 1.07 7.82
N PHE A 166 5.66 -0.20 7.85
CA PHE A 166 4.74 -1.33 8.00
C PHE A 166 4.95 -2.00 9.36
N SER A 167 3.86 -2.51 9.93
CA SER A 167 3.90 -3.39 11.10
C SER A 167 4.44 -4.77 10.73
N ASP A 168 4.59 -5.63 11.72
CA ASP A 168 4.68 -7.07 11.48
C ASP A 168 3.43 -7.56 10.74
N ILE A 169 3.60 -8.59 9.89
CA ILE A 169 2.50 -9.18 9.14
C ILE A 169 1.53 -9.86 10.11
N TYR A 170 0.28 -9.44 10.11
CA TYR A 170 -0.78 -9.99 10.97
C TYR A 170 -1.72 -10.95 10.24
N TYR A 171 -1.68 -10.98 8.89
CA TYR A 171 -2.44 -11.90 8.06
C TYR A 171 -1.67 -12.27 6.80
N PHE A 172 -1.73 -13.55 6.41
CA PHE A 172 -1.15 -14.05 5.18
C PHE A 172 -2.26 -14.33 4.18
N GLY A 173 -2.45 -13.42 3.24
CA GLY A 173 -3.42 -13.51 2.16
C GLY A 173 -2.81 -14.02 0.85
N GLY A 174 -3.64 -14.08 -0.17
CA GLY A 174 -3.27 -14.40 -1.55
C GLY A 174 -3.90 -13.41 -2.51
N GLN A 175 -3.57 -13.55 -3.79
CA GLN A 175 -4.16 -12.77 -4.86
C GLN A 175 -4.84 -13.70 -5.84
N SER A 176 -5.97 -13.29 -6.40
CA SER A 176 -6.80 -14.11 -7.28
C SER A 176 -7.23 -13.36 -8.53
N PHE A 177 -7.31 -14.09 -9.64
CA PHE A 177 -8.00 -13.62 -10.82
C PHE A 177 -9.43 -14.15 -10.81
N VAL A 178 -10.38 -13.23 -10.93
CA VAL A 178 -11.83 -13.43 -10.76
C VAL A 178 -12.57 -13.10 -12.05
N THR A 179 -13.62 -13.83 -12.38
CA THR A 179 -14.54 -13.53 -13.47
C THR A 179 -15.97 -13.95 -13.10
N VAL A 180 -16.91 -13.86 -14.02
CA VAL A 180 -18.26 -14.40 -13.89
C VAL A 180 -18.39 -15.77 -14.54
N LYS A 181 -19.31 -16.61 -14.07
CA LYS A 181 -19.54 -17.99 -14.54
C LYS A 181 -19.67 -18.09 -16.05
N ASP A 182 -20.38 -17.15 -16.66
CA ASP A 182 -20.66 -17.16 -18.09
C ASP A 182 -19.40 -16.91 -18.96
N LYS A 183 -18.33 -16.38 -18.34
CA LYS A 183 -17.02 -16.15 -18.97
C LYS A 183 -15.93 -17.12 -18.49
N ALA A 184 -16.19 -17.93 -17.47
CA ALA A 184 -15.17 -18.75 -16.81
C ALA A 184 -14.46 -19.71 -17.80
N ASP A 185 -15.16 -20.26 -18.77
CA ASP A 185 -14.58 -21.15 -19.79
C ASP A 185 -13.59 -20.43 -20.75
N GLN A 186 -13.55 -19.09 -20.75
CA GLN A 186 -12.63 -18.29 -21.56
C GLN A 186 -11.27 -18.15 -20.89
N PHE A 187 -11.21 -18.36 -19.57
CA PHE A 187 -10.04 -18.16 -18.74
C PHE A 187 -9.61 -19.47 -18.08
N THR A 188 -8.45 -19.99 -18.46
CA THR A 188 -7.85 -21.17 -17.86
C THR A 188 -6.67 -20.85 -16.94
N ASP A 189 -6.08 -19.69 -17.15
CA ASP A 189 -4.91 -19.16 -16.47
C ASP A 189 -4.76 -17.64 -16.75
N LEU A 190 -3.78 -16.98 -16.16
CA LEU A 190 -3.50 -15.57 -16.39
C LEU A 190 -3.12 -15.25 -17.85
N ALA A 191 -2.43 -16.16 -18.53
CA ALA A 191 -2.04 -15.96 -19.91
C ALA A 191 -3.25 -15.89 -20.86
N SER A 192 -4.32 -16.62 -20.54
CA SER A 192 -5.57 -16.60 -21.32
C SER A 192 -6.32 -15.26 -21.19
N ALA A 193 -6.10 -14.52 -20.10
CA ALA A 193 -6.68 -13.20 -19.85
C ALA A 193 -5.87 -12.07 -20.51
N ASN A 194 -4.62 -12.32 -20.92
CA ASN A 194 -3.75 -11.33 -21.54
C ASN A 194 -4.06 -11.13 -23.03
N LYS A 195 -5.17 -10.46 -23.35
CA LYS A 195 -5.57 -10.14 -24.73
C LYS A 195 -6.20 -8.76 -24.80
N ALA A 196 -5.90 -8.04 -25.88
CA ALA A 196 -6.39 -6.67 -26.13
C ALA A 196 -7.92 -6.52 -26.20
N GLU A 197 -8.64 -7.61 -26.31
CA GLU A 197 -10.11 -7.63 -26.37
C GLU A 197 -10.76 -7.69 -24.99
N TYR A 198 -9.98 -7.94 -23.91
CA TYR A 198 -10.49 -8.07 -22.55
C TYR A 198 -10.25 -6.81 -21.73
N SER A 199 -11.26 -6.46 -20.93
CA SER A 199 -11.21 -5.40 -19.93
C SER A 199 -11.03 -6.00 -18.54
N ILE A 200 -9.89 -5.74 -17.91
CA ILE A 200 -9.50 -6.33 -16.62
C ILE A 200 -9.51 -5.26 -15.54
N GLY A 201 -10.33 -5.46 -14.52
CA GLY A 201 -10.49 -4.52 -13.41
C GLY A 201 -9.47 -4.73 -12.29
N ALA A 202 -9.01 -3.62 -11.71
CA ALA A 202 -8.23 -3.64 -10.46
C ALA A 202 -8.44 -2.34 -9.68
N GLN A 203 -8.23 -2.38 -8.36
CA GLN A 203 -8.38 -1.19 -7.52
C GLN A 203 -7.19 -0.25 -7.72
N ASN A 204 -7.49 1.04 -7.92
CA ASN A 204 -6.48 2.06 -8.12
C ASN A 204 -5.50 2.16 -6.95
N GLY A 205 -4.19 2.18 -7.27
CA GLY A 205 -3.11 2.30 -6.27
C GLY A 205 -2.87 1.05 -5.42
N SER A 206 -3.52 -0.07 -5.74
CA SER A 206 -3.34 -1.34 -5.04
C SER A 206 -2.30 -2.23 -5.74
N ILE A 207 -1.76 -3.21 -5.00
CA ILE A 207 -0.89 -4.24 -5.58
C ILE A 207 -1.63 -5.08 -6.65
N GLN A 208 -2.96 -5.20 -6.56
CA GLN A 208 -3.77 -5.89 -7.57
C GLN A 208 -3.72 -5.16 -8.91
N TYR A 209 -3.64 -3.83 -8.91
CA TYR A 209 -3.44 -3.05 -10.13
C TYR A 209 -2.08 -3.34 -10.77
N ASP A 210 -1.01 -3.35 -9.96
CA ASP A 210 0.34 -3.64 -10.45
C ASP A 210 0.44 -5.07 -11.00
N LEU A 211 -0.17 -6.04 -10.30
CA LEU A 211 -0.28 -7.42 -10.76
C LEU A 211 -1.09 -7.55 -12.06
N ALA A 212 -2.14 -6.75 -12.25
CA ALA A 212 -2.91 -6.73 -13.49
C ALA A 212 -2.04 -6.23 -14.66
N VAL A 213 -1.32 -5.13 -14.46
CA VAL A 213 -0.38 -4.57 -15.47
C VAL A 213 0.74 -5.54 -15.80
N GLU A 214 1.30 -6.24 -14.78
CA GLU A 214 2.40 -7.18 -14.98
C GLU A 214 1.95 -8.46 -15.71
N ASN A 215 0.80 -9.03 -15.30
CA ASN A 215 0.36 -10.35 -15.80
C ASN A 215 -0.52 -10.30 -17.04
N THR A 216 -1.19 -9.15 -17.28
CA THR A 216 -2.07 -8.97 -18.45
C THR A 216 -1.78 -7.66 -19.22
N PRO A 217 -0.50 -7.42 -19.63
CA PRO A 217 -0.08 -6.16 -20.23
C PRO A 217 -0.73 -5.83 -21.58
N ASP A 218 -1.27 -6.82 -22.30
CA ASP A 218 -1.95 -6.61 -23.58
C ASP A 218 -3.46 -6.31 -23.40
N ALA A 219 -4.03 -6.55 -22.21
CA ALA A 219 -5.43 -6.29 -21.92
C ALA A 219 -5.67 -4.79 -21.60
N ASP A 220 -6.94 -4.36 -21.67
CA ASP A 220 -7.37 -3.03 -21.23
C ASP A 220 -7.52 -3.04 -19.69
N ILE A 221 -6.57 -2.44 -18.98
CA ILE A 221 -6.60 -2.40 -17.51
C ILE A 221 -7.47 -1.24 -17.04
N VAL A 222 -8.62 -1.58 -16.46
CA VAL A 222 -9.60 -0.64 -15.92
C VAL A 222 -9.35 -0.39 -14.44
N SER A 223 -8.85 0.79 -14.13
CA SER A 223 -8.57 1.23 -12.75
C SER A 223 -9.83 1.80 -12.11
N LEU A 224 -10.30 1.21 -11.01
CA LEU A 224 -11.49 1.64 -10.28
C LEU A 224 -11.12 1.98 -8.82
N THR A 225 -11.83 2.95 -8.23
CA THR A 225 -11.52 3.40 -6.86
C THR A 225 -12.00 2.44 -5.78
N LYS A 226 -13.02 1.62 -6.08
CA LYS A 226 -13.66 0.72 -5.10
C LYS A 226 -13.76 -0.70 -5.63
N VAL A 227 -13.50 -1.66 -4.74
CA VAL A 227 -13.71 -3.09 -5.05
C VAL A 227 -15.18 -3.39 -5.32
N THR A 228 -16.11 -2.72 -4.61
CA THR A 228 -17.54 -2.84 -4.89
C THR A 228 -17.91 -2.46 -6.32
N ASP A 229 -17.24 -1.47 -6.92
CA ASP A 229 -17.48 -1.05 -8.29
C ASP A 229 -16.91 -2.08 -9.28
N ILE A 230 -15.73 -2.66 -8.96
CA ILE A 230 -15.14 -3.76 -9.75
C ILE A 230 -16.09 -4.94 -9.80
N ILE A 231 -16.61 -5.38 -8.65
CA ILE A 231 -17.61 -6.46 -8.56
C ILE A 231 -18.87 -6.10 -9.33
N GLY A 232 -19.37 -4.89 -9.16
CA GLY A 232 -20.54 -4.40 -9.90
C GLY A 232 -20.34 -4.42 -11.42
N ASP A 233 -19.16 -4.04 -11.89
CA ASP A 233 -18.84 -4.00 -13.31
C ASP A 233 -18.61 -5.41 -13.89
N LEU A 234 -18.06 -6.36 -13.13
CA LEU A 234 -18.03 -7.79 -13.49
C LEU A 234 -19.45 -8.35 -13.66
N LEU A 235 -20.33 -8.13 -12.68
CA LEU A 235 -21.70 -8.64 -12.69
C LEU A 235 -22.59 -8.00 -13.79
N ASN A 236 -22.23 -6.81 -14.27
CA ASN A 236 -22.94 -6.09 -15.32
C ASN A 236 -22.23 -6.18 -16.68
N ASP A 237 -21.32 -7.14 -16.86
CA ASP A 237 -20.66 -7.43 -18.15
C ASP A 237 -19.83 -6.27 -18.73
N LYS A 238 -19.34 -5.37 -17.88
CA LYS A 238 -18.46 -4.26 -18.26
C LYS A 238 -16.98 -4.61 -18.12
N LEU A 239 -16.67 -5.61 -17.28
CA LEU A 239 -15.35 -6.20 -17.14
C LEU A 239 -15.39 -7.67 -17.52
N ASP A 240 -14.28 -8.19 -18.05
CA ASP A 240 -14.13 -9.60 -18.37
C ASP A 240 -13.50 -10.39 -17.22
N GLY A 241 -12.65 -9.74 -16.44
CA GLY A 241 -12.01 -10.30 -15.27
C GLY A 241 -11.53 -9.19 -14.32
N ALA A 242 -11.03 -9.59 -13.16
CA ALA A 242 -10.44 -8.66 -12.21
C ALA A 242 -9.39 -9.34 -11.33
N PHE A 243 -8.43 -8.55 -10.86
CA PHE A 243 -7.49 -8.96 -9.81
C PHE A 243 -8.01 -8.48 -8.46
N ILE A 244 -8.19 -9.41 -7.52
CA ILE A 244 -8.74 -9.15 -6.18
C ILE A 244 -7.99 -10.02 -5.16
N GLU A 245 -7.81 -9.51 -3.94
CA GLU A 245 -7.29 -10.31 -2.82
C GLU A 245 -8.17 -11.54 -2.59
N THR A 246 -7.56 -12.68 -2.28
CA THR A 246 -8.25 -13.98 -2.28
C THR A 246 -9.39 -14.06 -1.26
N ALA A 247 -9.19 -13.63 -0.01
CA ALA A 247 -10.24 -13.69 1.00
C ALA A 247 -11.41 -12.74 0.68
N VAL A 248 -11.10 -11.60 0.04
CA VAL A 248 -12.11 -10.66 -0.46
C VAL A 248 -12.89 -11.26 -1.62
N ALA A 249 -12.21 -11.86 -2.59
CA ALA A 249 -12.84 -12.56 -3.70
C ALA A 249 -13.76 -13.69 -3.23
N GLU A 250 -13.30 -14.51 -2.28
CA GLU A 250 -14.09 -15.58 -1.66
C GLU A 250 -15.32 -15.04 -0.91
N ASN A 251 -15.17 -13.89 -0.22
CA ASN A 251 -16.27 -13.26 0.49
C ASN A 251 -17.34 -12.75 -0.49
N TYR A 252 -16.93 -12.07 -1.57
CA TYR A 252 -17.87 -11.64 -2.61
C TYR A 252 -18.54 -12.82 -3.31
N ALA A 253 -17.82 -13.91 -3.63
CA ALA A 253 -18.39 -15.09 -4.27
C ALA A 253 -19.44 -15.81 -3.40
N LYS A 254 -19.39 -15.70 -2.06
CA LYS A 254 -20.44 -16.20 -1.16
C LYS A 254 -21.74 -15.42 -1.32
N ASN A 255 -21.66 -14.12 -1.56
CA ASN A 255 -22.81 -13.23 -1.69
C ASN A 255 -23.31 -13.12 -3.15
N TYR A 256 -22.42 -13.29 -4.11
CA TYR A 256 -22.70 -13.23 -5.54
C TYR A 256 -22.22 -14.55 -6.20
N PRO A 257 -23.11 -15.57 -6.21
CA PRO A 257 -22.73 -16.90 -6.70
C PRO A 257 -22.40 -16.94 -8.20
N GLU A 258 -22.59 -15.84 -8.93
CA GLU A 258 -22.15 -15.65 -10.32
C GLU A 258 -20.64 -15.48 -10.44
N LEU A 259 -19.97 -15.02 -9.40
CA LEU A 259 -18.52 -14.81 -9.38
C LEU A 259 -17.78 -16.14 -9.27
N VAL A 260 -16.65 -16.24 -9.96
CA VAL A 260 -15.76 -17.42 -9.96
C VAL A 260 -14.33 -16.96 -9.82
N ILE A 261 -13.60 -17.56 -8.89
CA ILE A 261 -12.15 -17.48 -8.81
C ILE A 261 -11.59 -18.46 -9.84
N VAL A 262 -10.85 -17.94 -10.82
CA VAL A 262 -10.27 -18.72 -11.93
C VAL A 262 -8.96 -19.38 -11.51
N CYS A 263 -8.06 -18.58 -10.94
CA CYS A 263 -6.74 -19.04 -10.51
C CYS A 263 -6.14 -18.10 -9.47
N ASP A 264 -5.16 -18.64 -8.74
CA ASP A 264 -4.30 -17.83 -7.88
C ASP A 264 -3.33 -17.01 -8.74
N VAL A 265 -3.05 -15.80 -8.28
CA VAL A 265 -2.05 -14.90 -8.87
C VAL A 265 -0.77 -15.00 -8.04
N PRO A 266 0.37 -15.39 -8.64
CA PRO A 266 1.64 -15.41 -7.93
C PRO A 266 2.02 -14.02 -7.42
N TYR A 267 2.36 -13.93 -6.14
CA TYR A 267 2.81 -12.72 -5.49
C TYR A 267 3.91 -13.06 -4.48
N ASP A 268 5.05 -12.38 -4.55
CA ASP A 268 6.25 -12.74 -3.77
C ASP A 268 6.20 -12.24 -2.31
N VAL A 269 5.40 -11.21 -2.02
CA VAL A 269 5.20 -10.68 -0.67
C VAL A 269 3.83 -11.12 -0.18
N ALA A 270 3.80 -12.13 0.68
CA ALA A 270 2.57 -12.66 1.23
C ALA A 270 2.28 -12.02 2.59
N GLY A 271 1.20 -11.25 2.70
CA GLY A 271 0.72 -10.77 3.98
C GLY A 271 0.11 -9.36 3.94
N SER A 272 -0.57 -9.03 5.00
CA SER A 272 -1.17 -7.72 5.29
C SER A 272 -0.93 -7.38 6.74
#